data_2deda9a580ccb65cc45aea5f541e16d5
#
_entry.id   2deda9a580ccb65cc45aea5f541e16d5
#
_cell.length_a   1.000
_cell.length_b   1.000
_cell.length_c   1.000
_cell.angle_alpha   90.00
_cell.angle_beta   90.00
_cell.angle_gamma   90.00
#
_symmetry.space_group_name_H-M   'P 1'
#
loop_
_entity.id
_entity.type
_entity.pdbx_description
1 polymer ?
#
loop_
_entity_poly.entity_id
_entity_poly.type
_entity_poly.pdbx_seq_one_letter_code
_entity_poly.pdbx_strand_id
1 'polypeptide(L)'
;MRLSSAFLLRPLIIMVLLGQIFTAQADGDHDETKRLLKSGNILSLEVILEKLRPRYPGKILXVELERKSNHIXYEVEIVGDDGIVHELYIDAKTGDVLHSKVDD
;
A
#
# COMPACT_ATOMS: atom_id res chain seq x y z
N MET A 1 -14.67 4.94 40.67
CA MET A 1 -13.97 6.19 40.46
C MET A 1 -12.53 6.02 40.11
N ARG A 2 -11.80 5.32 40.94
CA ARG A 2 -10.38 5.13 40.68
C ARG A 2 -10.15 4.31 39.42
N LEU A 3 -11.05 3.43 39.09
CA LEU A 3 -10.92 2.63 37.90
C LEU A 3 -10.96 3.48 36.62
N SER A 4 -11.69 4.58 36.68
CA SER A 4 -11.76 5.47 35.52
C SER A 4 -10.40 6.03 35.16
N SER A 5 -9.63 6.40 36.17
CA SER A 5 -8.31 6.95 35.92
C SER A 5 -7.40 5.92 35.25
N ALA A 6 -7.47 4.69 35.70
CA ALA A 6 -6.66 3.63 35.11
C ALA A 6 -6.98 3.42 33.66
N PHE A 7 -8.27 3.46 33.32
CA PHE A 7 -8.68 3.29 31.96
C PHE A 7 -8.13 4.37 31.03
N LEU A 8 -8.08 5.59 31.52
CA LEU A 8 -7.65 6.70 30.69
C LEU A 8 -6.17 6.61 30.35
N LEU A 9 -5.35 6.08 31.25
CA LEU A 9 -3.92 6.02 31.03
C LEU A 9 -3.51 4.91 30.07
N ARG A 10 -4.18 3.78 30.14
CA ARG A 10 -3.80 2.64 29.35
C ARG A 10 -3.82 2.89 27.84
N PRO A 11 -4.86 3.51 27.29
CA PRO A 11 -4.89 3.72 25.83
C PRO A 11 -3.72 4.55 25.33
N LEU A 12 -3.28 5.51 26.11
CA LEU A 12 -2.17 6.35 25.68
C LEU A 12 -0.88 5.56 25.53
N ILE A 13 -0.62 4.67 26.48
CA ILE A 13 0.58 3.86 26.44
C ILE A 13 0.55 2.93 25.22
N ILE A 14 -0.58 2.33 24.97
CA ILE A 14 -0.70 1.42 23.83
C ILE A 14 -0.47 2.15 22.51
N MET A 15 -0.98 3.34 22.39
CA MET A 15 -0.82 4.09 21.14
C MET A 15 0.64 4.42 20.86
N VAL A 16 1.39 4.74 21.90
CA VAL A 16 2.82 5.04 21.73
C VAL A 16 3.56 3.82 21.22
N LEU A 17 3.30 2.66 21.77
CA LEU A 17 3.96 1.43 21.36
C LEU A 17 3.63 1.09 19.92
N LEU A 18 2.37 1.23 19.54
CA LEU A 18 1.97 0.92 18.18
C LEU A 18 2.66 1.86 17.18
N GLY A 19 2.80 3.11 17.55
CA GLY A 19 3.46 4.06 16.69
C GLY A 19 4.90 3.67 16.40
N GLN A 20 5.62 3.22 17.40
CA GLN A 20 7.01 2.82 17.23
C GLN A 20 7.13 1.60 16.32
N ILE A 21 6.26 0.62 16.51
CA ILE A 21 6.30 -0.59 15.69
C ILE A 21 6.00 -0.24 14.23
N PHE A 22 5.06 0.63 14.02
CA PHE A 22 4.67 1.03 12.67
C PHE A 22 5.81 1.70 11.93
N THR A 23 6.55 2.56 12.62
CA THR A 23 7.66 3.27 12.00
C THR A 23 8.76 2.31 11.57
N ALA A 24 9.07 1.32 12.40
CA ALA A 24 10.10 0.34 12.06
C ALA A 24 9.74 -0.45 10.81
N GLN A 25 8.48 -0.83 10.67
CA GLN A 25 8.05 -1.59 9.51
C GLN A 25 8.14 -0.75 8.23
N ALA A 26 7.80 0.51 8.32
CA ALA A 26 7.86 1.38 7.15
C ALA A 26 9.28 1.51 6.63
N ASP A 27 10.25 1.63 7.54
CA ASP A 27 11.65 1.75 7.14
C ASP A 27 12.11 0.49 6.41
N GLY A 28 11.74 -0.68 6.90
CA GLY A 28 12.13 -1.93 6.27
C GLY A 28 11.56 -2.08 4.88
N ASP A 29 10.31 -1.68 4.70
CA ASP A 29 9.66 -1.77 3.40
C ASP A 29 10.35 -0.87 2.39
N HIS A 30 10.77 0.31 2.80
CA HIS A 30 11.44 1.23 1.89
C HIS A 30 12.76 0.66 1.40
N ASP A 31 13.54 0.06 2.27
CA ASP A 31 14.83 -0.49 1.89
C ASP A 31 14.69 -1.62 0.89
N GLU A 32 13.72 -2.48 1.09
CA GLU A 32 13.51 -3.58 0.17
C GLU A 32 13.04 -3.08 -1.18
N THR A 33 12.16 -2.10 -1.21
CA THR A 33 11.69 -1.54 -2.46
C THR A 33 12.84 -0.95 -3.26
N LYS A 34 13.75 -0.23 -2.60
CA LYS A 34 14.89 0.34 -3.27
C LYS A 34 15.76 -0.73 -3.92
N ARG A 35 16.00 -1.82 -3.21
CA ARG A 35 16.81 -2.89 -3.75
C ARG A 35 16.19 -3.52 -4.98
N LEU A 36 14.88 -3.76 -4.94
CA LEU A 36 14.19 -4.35 -6.06
C LEU A 36 14.22 -3.45 -7.29
N LEU A 37 14.05 -2.16 -7.08
CA LEU A 37 14.09 -1.21 -8.19
C LEU A 37 15.49 -1.16 -8.82
N LYS A 38 16.52 -1.12 -7.99
CA LYS A 38 17.89 -1.03 -8.50
C LYS A 38 18.29 -2.26 -9.28
N SER A 39 17.83 -3.42 -8.86
CA SER A 39 18.18 -4.66 -9.54
C SER A 39 17.42 -4.86 -10.84
N GLY A 40 16.41 -4.04 -11.11
CA GLY A 40 15.59 -4.21 -12.30
C GLY A 40 14.57 -5.30 -12.19
N ASN A 41 14.34 -5.80 -10.98
CA ASN A 41 13.38 -6.88 -10.79
C ASN A 41 11.95 -6.39 -10.77
N ILE A 42 11.72 -5.10 -10.54
CA ILE A 42 10.39 -4.55 -10.63
C ILE A 42 10.42 -3.23 -11.37
N LEU A 43 9.29 -2.86 -11.95
CA LEU A 43 9.11 -1.57 -12.59
C LEU A 43 8.86 -0.51 -11.54
N SER A 44 9.24 0.72 -11.85
CA SER A 44 8.96 1.82 -10.94
C SER A 44 7.48 2.12 -10.92
N LEU A 45 7.03 2.75 -9.85
CA LEU A 45 5.63 3.11 -9.74
C LEU A 45 5.21 4.07 -10.85
N GLU A 46 6.08 4.99 -11.24
CA GLU A 46 5.75 5.90 -12.33
C GLU A 46 5.41 5.16 -13.61
N VAL A 47 6.20 4.14 -13.96
CA VAL A 47 5.94 3.35 -15.15
C VAL A 47 4.60 2.61 -15.01
N ILE A 48 4.36 2.02 -13.85
CA ILE A 48 3.12 1.32 -13.60
C ILE A 48 1.91 2.24 -13.81
N LEU A 49 1.98 3.43 -13.22
CA LEU A 49 0.86 4.36 -13.31
C LEU A 49 0.62 4.84 -14.72
N GLU A 50 1.69 5.03 -15.50
CA GLU A 50 1.50 5.42 -16.89
C GLU A 50 0.75 4.35 -17.68
N LYS A 51 1.04 3.09 -17.40
CA LYS A 51 0.34 2.01 -18.07
C LYS A 51 -1.13 1.93 -17.66
N LEU A 52 -1.43 2.31 -16.42
CA LEU A 52 -2.79 2.21 -15.90
C LEU A 52 -3.72 3.33 -16.37
N ARG A 53 -3.18 4.53 -16.55
CA ARG A 53 -4.02 5.71 -16.75
C ARG A 53 -5.02 5.61 -17.89
N PRO A 54 -4.69 5.04 -19.04
CA PRO A 54 -5.69 4.97 -20.11
C PRO A 54 -6.93 4.17 -19.75
N ARG A 55 -6.74 3.13 -18.92
CA ARG A 55 -7.87 2.26 -18.55
C ARG A 55 -8.50 2.64 -17.22
N TYR A 56 -7.71 3.20 -16.31
CA TYR A 56 -8.19 3.52 -14.97
C TYR A 56 -7.82 4.96 -14.63
N PRO A 57 -8.47 5.92 -15.26
CA PRO A 57 -8.20 7.32 -14.92
C PRO A 57 -8.77 7.65 -13.54
N GLY A 58 -8.09 8.53 -12.81
CA GLY A 58 -8.57 8.89 -11.51
C GLY A 58 -7.43 9.25 -10.58
N LYS A 59 -7.77 9.36 -9.31
CA LYS A 59 -6.79 9.71 -8.28
C LYS A 59 -6.33 8.47 -7.56
N ILE A 60 -5.03 8.41 -7.29
CA ILE A 60 -4.44 7.31 -6.55
C ILE A 60 -4.69 7.53 -5.07
N LEU A 61 -5.21 6.51 -4.42
CA LEU A 61 -5.44 6.58 -2.98
C LEU A 61 -4.41 5.83 -2.17
N UNK A 62 -3.94 4.59 -2.73
CA UNK A 62 -2.96 3.97 -1.97
C UNK A 62 -2.23 3.11 -2.90
N VAL A 63 -1.14 2.96 -2.41
CA VAL A 63 -0.26 2.03 -3.13
C VAL A 63 0.49 1.20 -2.12
N GLU A 64 0.51 -0.12 -2.35
CA GLU A 64 1.29 -1.02 -1.51
C GLU A 64 2.04 -2.00 -2.38
N LEU A 65 3.27 -2.30 -2.00
CA LEU A 65 4.05 -3.35 -2.62
C LEU A 65 3.89 -4.61 -1.79
N GLU A 66 3.44 -5.69 -2.41
CA GLU A 66 3.18 -6.95 -1.71
C GLU A 66 3.98 -8.08 -2.28
N ARG A 67 4.42 -8.97 -1.42
CA ARG A 67 5.03 -10.22 -1.83
C ARG A 67 4.09 -11.36 -1.56
N LYS A 68 3.84 -12.17 -2.59
CA LYS A 68 3.02 -13.36 -2.44
C LYS A 68 3.68 -14.52 -3.16
N SER A 69 4.17 -15.48 -2.41
CA SER A 69 4.82 -16.64 -3.00
C SER A 69 5.86 -16.20 -4.03
N ASN A 70 5.59 -16.43 -5.30
CA ASN A 70 6.51 -16.09 -6.36
C ASN A 70 6.26 -14.74 -7.00
N HIS A 71 5.25 -14.01 -6.53
CA HIS A 71 4.83 -12.78 -7.18
C HIS A 71 5.12 -11.57 -6.31
N ILE A 72 5.44 -10.51 -7.00
CA ILE A 72 5.49 -9.22 -6.35
C ILE A 72 4.46 -8.34 -7.04
N UNK A 73 3.47 -7.77 -6.35
CA UNK A 73 2.46 -7.14 -6.89
C UNK A 73 2.39 -5.85 -6.30
N TYR A 74 2.04 -4.97 -7.05
CA TYR A 74 1.59 -3.69 -6.50
C TYR A 74 0.10 -3.76 -6.29
N GLU A 75 -0.36 -3.30 -5.15
CA GLU A 75 -1.79 -3.12 -4.91
C GLU A 75 -2.06 -1.63 -4.96
N VAL A 76 -2.92 -1.21 -5.91
CA VAL A 76 -3.19 0.20 -6.16
C VAL A 76 -4.68 0.46 -6.03
N GLU A 77 -5.04 1.47 -5.25
CA GLU A 77 -6.44 1.92 -5.17
C GLU A 77 -6.57 3.21 -5.95
N ILE A 78 -7.55 3.25 -6.84
CA ILE A 78 -7.82 4.42 -7.67
C ILE A 78 -9.28 4.79 -7.55
N VAL A 79 -9.56 6.07 -7.34
CA VAL A 79 -10.94 6.56 -7.33
C VAL A 79 -11.17 7.42 -8.58
N GLY A 80 -12.20 7.07 -9.33
CA GLY A 80 -12.55 7.80 -10.54
C GLY A 80 -13.41 9.01 -10.26
N ASP A 81 -13.73 9.74 -11.32
CA ASP A 81 -14.58 10.91 -11.18
C ASP A 81 -15.97 10.55 -10.70
N ASP A 82 -16.39 9.32 -10.97
CA ASP A 82 -17.69 8.84 -10.51
C ASP A 82 -17.70 8.46 -9.03
N GLY A 83 -16.57 8.57 -8.36
CA GLY A 83 -16.48 8.21 -6.96
C GLY A 83 -16.30 6.74 -6.68
N ILE A 84 -16.17 5.93 -7.72
CA ILE A 84 -16.00 4.49 -7.55
C ILE A 84 -14.54 4.17 -7.32
N VAL A 85 -14.26 3.37 -6.31
CA VAL A 85 -12.90 2.97 -5.97
C VAL A 85 -12.61 1.61 -6.56
N HIS A 86 -11.57 1.55 -7.36
CA HIS A 86 -11.07 0.30 -7.93
C HIS A 86 -9.81 -0.13 -7.20
N GLU A 87 -9.76 -1.40 -6.85
CA GLU A 87 -8.58 -1.98 -6.23
C GLU A 87 -7.92 -2.89 -7.23
N LEU A 88 -6.69 -2.56 -7.60
CA LEU A 88 -5.98 -3.26 -8.68
C LEU A 88 -4.77 -3.99 -8.13
N TYR A 89 -4.59 -5.22 -8.59
CA TYR A 89 -3.39 -5.99 -8.28
C TYR A 89 -2.59 -6.11 -9.56
N ILE A 90 -1.37 -5.60 -9.53
CA ILE A 90 -0.57 -5.42 -10.73
C ILE A 90 0.75 -6.12 -10.58
N ASP A 91 1.13 -6.91 -11.58
CA ASP A 91 2.44 -7.55 -11.59
C ASP A 91 3.51 -6.48 -11.60
N ALA A 92 4.37 -6.48 -10.58
CA ALA A 92 5.36 -5.44 -10.47
C ALA A 92 6.46 -5.56 -11.52
N LYS A 93 6.65 -6.74 -12.10
CA LYS A 93 7.67 -6.93 -13.11
C LYS A 93 7.20 -6.48 -14.50
N THR A 94 5.94 -6.74 -14.81
CA THR A 94 5.44 -6.49 -16.17
C THR A 94 4.50 -5.29 -16.26
N GLY A 95 3.86 -4.93 -15.15
CA GLY A 95 2.84 -3.88 -15.18
C GLY A 95 1.47 -4.39 -15.60
N ASP A 96 1.30 -5.68 -15.76
CA ASP A 96 0.01 -6.25 -16.13
C ASP A 96 -0.94 -6.25 -14.96
N VAL A 97 -2.21 -5.92 -15.21
CA VAL A 97 -3.24 -6.00 -14.19
C VAL A 97 -3.65 -7.45 -14.04
N LEU A 98 -3.38 -8.03 -12.89
CA LEU A 98 -3.69 -9.42 -12.62
C LEU A 98 -5.12 -9.60 -12.12
N HIS A 99 -5.63 -8.61 -11.40
CA HIS A 99 -6.94 -8.72 -10.78
C HIS A 99 -7.45 -7.32 -10.47
N SER A 100 -8.74 -7.12 -10.63
CA SER A 100 -9.35 -5.84 -10.27
C SER A 100 -10.69 -6.09 -9.62
N LYS A 101 -11.03 -5.24 -8.68
CA LYS A 101 -12.34 -5.30 -8.05
C LYS A 101 -12.76 -3.92 -7.59
N VAL A 102 -14.07 -3.75 -7.45
CA VAL A 102 -14.64 -2.51 -6.94
C VAL A 102 -14.73 -2.62 -5.43
N ASP A 103 -14.26 -1.61 -4.77
CA ASP A 103 -14.26 -1.59 -3.31
C ASP A 103 -15.50 -0.88 -2.82
N ASP A 104 -16.49 -1.64 -2.38
CA ASP A 104 -17.71 -1.08 -1.80
C ASP A 104 -17.52 -0.78 -0.31
#